data_7fe2a1d6879c2ea130b4e233f75b94bf
#
_entry.id   7fe2a1d6879c2ea130b4e233f75b94bf
#
_cell.length_a   1.000
_cell.length_b   1.000
_cell.length_c   1.000
_cell.angle_alpha   90.00
_cell.angle_beta   90.00
_cell.angle_gamma   90.00
#
_symmetry.space_group_name_H-M   'P 1'
#
loop_
_entity.id
_entity.type
_entity.pdbx_description
1 polymer ?
#
loop_
_entity_poly.entity_id
_entity_poly.type
_entity_poly.pdbx_seq_one_letter_code
_entity_poly.pdbx_strand_id
1 'polypeptide(L)'
;MAIIGIDLGTTNSLAAVWKDGACQLIPNASGAFLTPSAVSVDEDGSILVGRAAKDRLISHSERTAARFKRYMGTDRVFQLGEHRFTPEELSALILRSLKEDAEAYLGEAVTEAVISVPAYFAEPQRSATKRAGQLAGLRVERLVNE
;
A
#
# COMPACT_ATOMS: atom_id res chain seq x y z
N MET A 1 4.81 20.65 2.10
CA MET A 1 4.86 19.21 1.83
C MET A 1 4.75 18.44 3.13
N ALA A 2 3.99 17.39 3.13
CA ALA A 2 3.74 16.62 4.34
C ALA A 2 4.51 15.29 4.32
N ILE A 3 4.89 14.85 5.51
CA ILE A 3 5.43 13.51 5.73
C ILE A 3 4.34 12.71 6.43
N ILE A 4 4.03 11.55 5.90
CA ILE A 4 3.02 10.67 6.51
C ILE A 4 3.66 9.40 7.05
N GLY A 5 3.01 8.81 8.04
CA GLY A 5 3.35 7.47 8.52
C GLY A 5 2.44 6.45 7.87
N ILE A 6 3.00 5.33 7.45
CA ILE A 6 2.24 4.26 6.81
C ILE A 6 2.51 2.95 7.53
N ASP A 7 1.44 2.25 7.86
CA ASP A 7 1.50 0.85 8.25
C ASP A 7 1.03 0.03 7.05
N LEU A 8 1.98 -0.60 6.36
CA LEU A 8 1.70 -1.46 5.21
C LEU A 8 1.50 -2.88 5.74
N GLY A 9 0.28 -3.19 6.14
CA GLY A 9 -0.04 -4.48 6.76
C GLY A 9 -0.30 -5.60 5.75
N THR A 10 -0.23 -6.82 6.22
CA THR A 10 -0.52 -8.00 5.38
C THR A 10 -1.98 -8.02 4.94
N THR A 11 -2.88 -7.70 5.86
CA THR A 11 -4.34 -7.73 5.62
C THR A 11 -4.90 -6.35 5.36
N ASN A 12 -4.51 -5.37 6.17
CA ASN A 12 -4.96 -3.99 6.05
C ASN A 12 -3.80 -3.04 6.18
N SER A 13 -3.94 -1.88 5.55
CA SER A 13 -2.94 -0.81 5.62
C SER A 13 -3.61 0.47 6.09
N LEU A 14 -2.82 1.37 6.66
CA LEU A 14 -3.34 2.66 7.11
C LEU A 14 -2.27 3.74 7.00
N ALA A 15 -2.72 4.98 6.96
CA ALA A 15 -1.85 6.14 6.95
C ALA A 15 -2.23 7.09 8.08
N ALA A 16 -1.24 7.80 8.58
CA ALA A 16 -1.43 8.78 9.65
C ALA A 16 -0.53 9.98 9.41
N VAL A 17 -0.89 11.11 10.01
CA VAL A 17 -0.10 12.32 9.95
C VAL A 17 -0.03 12.94 11.34
N TRP A 18 1.11 13.57 11.64
CA TRP A 18 1.24 14.39 12.85
C TRP A 18 0.75 15.80 12.50
N LYS A 19 -0.32 16.23 13.16
CA LYS A 19 -0.93 17.52 12.89
C LYS A 19 -1.53 18.07 14.18
N ASP A 20 -1.32 19.37 14.42
CA ASP A 20 -1.87 20.07 15.57
C ASP A 20 -1.51 19.40 16.91
N GLY A 21 -0.28 18.89 16.99
CA GLY A 21 0.23 18.27 18.21
C GLY A 21 -0.26 16.85 18.48
N ALA A 22 -0.90 16.21 17.50
CA ALA A 22 -1.43 14.87 17.66
C ALA A 22 -1.28 14.04 16.39
N CYS A 23 -1.23 12.73 16.57
CA CYS A 23 -1.25 11.78 15.46
C CYS A 23 -2.71 11.60 15.01
N GLN A 24 -2.97 11.85 13.74
CA GLN A 24 -4.31 11.73 13.17
C GLN A 24 -4.31 10.66 12.10
N LEU A 25 -5.25 9.73 12.21
CA LEU A 25 -5.46 8.73 11.16
C LEU A 25 -6.10 9.38 9.95
N ILE A 26 -5.66 8.97 8.77
CA ILE A 26 -6.15 9.52 7.51
C ILE A 26 -7.23 8.60 6.95
N PRO A 27 -8.46 9.11 6.69
CA PRO A 27 -9.51 8.27 6.10
C PRO A 27 -9.24 8.04 4.61
N ASN A 28 -9.67 6.89 4.12
CA ASN A 28 -9.65 6.63 2.69
C ASN A 28 -10.91 7.20 2.03
N ALA A 29 -11.05 6.99 0.71
CA ALA A 29 -12.16 7.56 -0.06
C ALA A 29 -13.53 7.10 0.43
N SER A 30 -13.63 5.95 1.10
CA SER A 30 -14.89 5.47 1.66
C SER A 30 -15.12 5.93 3.10
N GLY A 31 -14.20 6.72 3.66
CA GLY A 31 -14.29 7.22 5.02
C GLY A 31 -13.75 6.28 6.08
N ALA A 32 -13.20 5.15 5.71
CA ALA A 32 -12.62 4.19 6.65
C ALA A 32 -11.13 4.48 6.86
N PHE A 33 -10.62 4.16 8.05
CA PHE A 33 -9.20 4.33 8.36
C PHE A 33 -8.35 3.16 7.89
N LEU A 34 -8.93 1.98 7.76
CA LEU A 34 -8.22 0.80 7.25
C LEU A 34 -8.54 0.60 5.78
N THR A 35 -7.49 0.41 5.00
CA THR A 35 -7.61 0.07 3.58
C THR A 35 -7.16 -1.38 3.43
N PRO A 36 -8.03 -2.28 2.95
CA PRO A 36 -7.60 -3.65 2.71
C PRO A 36 -6.41 -3.72 1.76
N SER A 37 -5.42 -4.53 2.11
CA SER A 37 -4.21 -4.72 1.30
C SER A 37 -4.51 -5.72 0.18
N ALA A 38 -5.37 -5.31 -0.74
CA ALA A 38 -5.83 -6.14 -1.86
C ALA A 38 -5.83 -5.32 -3.14
N VAL A 39 -5.52 -5.98 -4.24
CA VAL A 39 -5.49 -5.39 -5.59
C VAL A 39 -6.22 -6.33 -6.54
N SER A 40 -7.04 -5.76 -7.40
CA SER A 40 -7.74 -6.52 -8.44
C SER A 40 -7.63 -5.77 -9.76
N VAL A 41 -7.56 -6.52 -10.86
CA VAL A 41 -7.58 -5.95 -12.21
C VAL A 41 -8.90 -6.34 -12.85
N ASP A 42 -9.70 -5.32 -13.19
CA ASP A 42 -10.99 -5.55 -13.84
C ASP A 42 -10.80 -5.95 -15.30
N GLU A 43 -11.85 -6.44 -15.92
CA GLU A 43 -11.80 -6.92 -17.31
C GLU A 43 -11.46 -5.81 -18.31
N ASP A 44 -11.81 -4.58 -17.98
CA ASP A 44 -11.45 -3.40 -18.80
C ASP A 44 -10.04 -2.89 -18.57
N GLY A 45 -9.26 -3.55 -17.70
CA GLY A 45 -7.90 -3.16 -17.37
C GLY A 45 -7.80 -2.19 -16.19
N SER A 46 -8.90 -1.77 -15.62
CA SER A 46 -8.91 -0.88 -14.45
C SER A 46 -8.32 -1.60 -13.24
N ILE A 47 -7.54 -0.87 -12.44
CA ILE A 47 -6.94 -1.40 -11.22
C ILE A 47 -7.79 -0.96 -10.03
N LEU A 48 -8.23 -1.92 -9.24
CA LEU A 48 -8.99 -1.67 -8.02
C LEU A 48 -8.09 -1.97 -6.82
N VAL A 49 -8.13 -1.11 -5.82
CA VAL A 49 -7.31 -1.22 -4.61
C VAL A 49 -8.21 -1.09 -3.39
N GLY A 50 -7.91 -1.88 -2.36
CA GLY A 50 -8.62 -1.78 -1.10
C GLY A 50 -9.92 -2.58 -1.08
N ARG A 51 -10.99 -2.01 -0.55
CA ARG A 51 -12.26 -2.71 -0.36
C ARG A 51 -12.85 -3.25 -1.64
N ALA A 52 -12.82 -2.46 -2.70
CA ALA A 52 -13.34 -2.89 -4.01
C ALA A 52 -12.59 -4.13 -4.51
N ALA A 53 -11.29 -4.22 -4.26
CA ALA A 53 -10.51 -5.40 -4.62
C ALA A 53 -10.81 -6.56 -3.69
N LYS A 54 -10.87 -6.31 -2.38
CA LYS A 54 -11.15 -7.36 -1.39
C LYS A 54 -12.47 -8.07 -1.68
N ASP A 55 -13.48 -7.32 -2.08
CA ASP A 55 -14.80 -7.89 -2.37
C ASP A 55 -14.77 -8.82 -3.57
N ARG A 56 -13.70 -8.83 -4.34
CA ARG A 56 -13.53 -9.68 -5.53
C ARG A 56 -12.66 -10.92 -5.28
N LEU A 57 -12.18 -11.12 -4.05
CA LEU A 57 -11.28 -12.23 -3.74
C LEU A 57 -11.85 -13.61 -4.05
N ILE A 58 -13.16 -13.79 -3.90
CA ILE A 58 -13.83 -15.06 -4.17
C ILE A 58 -14.36 -15.09 -5.60
N SER A 59 -15.11 -14.06 -6.01
CA SER A 59 -15.78 -14.04 -7.32
C SER A 59 -14.79 -13.87 -8.49
N HIS A 60 -13.68 -13.21 -8.28
CA HIS A 60 -12.68 -12.92 -9.31
C HIS A 60 -11.28 -13.25 -8.79
N SER A 61 -11.12 -14.45 -8.24
CA SER A 61 -9.88 -14.88 -7.61
C SER A 61 -8.69 -14.86 -8.56
N GLU A 62 -8.88 -15.14 -9.84
CA GLU A 62 -7.83 -15.13 -10.85
C GLU A 62 -7.41 -13.72 -11.27
N ARG A 63 -8.12 -12.70 -10.77
CA ARG A 63 -7.84 -11.30 -11.06
C ARG A 63 -7.52 -10.49 -9.81
N THR A 64 -7.42 -11.14 -8.65
CA THR A 64 -7.31 -10.46 -7.37
C THR A 64 -6.18 -11.04 -6.54
N ALA A 65 -5.38 -10.17 -5.94
CA ALA A 65 -4.27 -10.57 -5.06
C ALA A 65 -4.44 -9.95 -3.69
N ALA A 66 -4.08 -10.73 -2.67
CA ALA A 66 -4.01 -10.28 -1.29
C ALA A 66 -2.83 -10.97 -0.60
N ARG A 67 -2.44 -10.46 0.57
CA ARG A 67 -1.38 -11.04 1.40
C ARG A 67 -0.03 -11.13 0.70
N PHE A 68 0.20 -10.30 -0.29
CA PHE A 68 1.44 -10.31 -1.07
C PHE A 68 2.64 -9.76 -0.28
N LYS A 69 2.40 -9.09 0.84
CA LYS A 69 3.49 -8.65 1.73
C LYS A 69 4.36 -9.83 2.18
N ARG A 70 3.79 -11.02 2.30
CA ARG A 70 4.51 -12.24 2.68
C ARG A 70 5.61 -12.61 1.71
N TYR A 71 5.51 -12.13 0.47
CA TYR A 71 6.45 -12.47 -0.60
C TYR A 71 7.38 -11.32 -0.96
N MET A 72 7.40 -10.26 -0.15
CA MET A 72 8.32 -9.14 -0.35
C MET A 72 9.76 -9.64 -0.34
N GLY A 73 10.55 -9.13 -1.27
CA GLY A 73 11.96 -9.53 -1.40
C GLY A 73 12.18 -10.88 -2.09
N THR A 74 11.11 -11.51 -2.58
CA THR A 74 11.20 -12.77 -3.33
C THR A 74 10.93 -12.50 -4.82
N ASP A 75 11.11 -13.52 -5.64
CA ASP A 75 10.86 -13.45 -7.09
C ASP A 75 9.45 -13.93 -7.46
N ARG A 76 8.56 -14.04 -6.47
CA ARG A 76 7.17 -14.44 -6.72
C ARG A 76 6.49 -13.46 -7.68
N VAL A 77 5.72 -13.99 -8.61
CA VAL A 77 4.92 -13.21 -9.55
C VAL A 77 3.44 -13.55 -9.37
N PHE A 78 2.61 -12.53 -9.35
CA PHE A 78 1.16 -12.67 -9.25
C PHE A 78 0.56 -12.37 -10.63
N GLN A 79 -0.18 -13.33 -11.17
CA GLN A 79 -0.88 -13.18 -12.43
C GLN A 79 -2.32 -12.73 -12.15
N LEU A 80 -2.66 -11.51 -12.55
CA LEU A 80 -4.01 -10.96 -12.39
C LEU A 80 -4.60 -10.71 -13.78
N GLY A 81 -5.40 -11.66 -14.25
CA GLY A 81 -5.86 -11.64 -15.63
C GLY A 81 -4.67 -11.74 -16.58
N GLU A 82 -4.49 -10.76 -17.44
CA GLU A 82 -3.37 -10.71 -18.38
C GLU A 82 -2.15 -9.97 -17.83
N HIS A 83 -2.28 -9.39 -16.64
CA HIS A 83 -1.22 -8.59 -16.03
C HIS A 83 -0.40 -9.41 -15.04
N ARG A 84 0.88 -9.08 -14.95
CA ARG A 84 1.81 -9.75 -14.02
C ARG A 84 2.41 -8.71 -13.10
N PHE A 85 2.38 -8.98 -11.80
CA PHE A 85 2.88 -8.06 -10.78
C PHE A 85 3.83 -8.76 -9.84
N THR A 86 4.88 -8.05 -9.43
CA THR A 86 5.72 -8.45 -8.31
C THR A 86 5.04 -8.02 -7.00
N PRO A 87 5.41 -8.60 -5.85
CA PRO A 87 4.91 -8.12 -4.57
C PRO A 87 5.19 -6.63 -4.34
N GLU A 88 6.33 -6.13 -4.83
CA GLU A 88 6.70 -4.72 -4.72
C GLU A 88 5.75 -3.83 -5.52
N GLU A 89 5.40 -4.26 -6.72
CA GLU A 89 4.47 -3.52 -7.56
C GLU A 89 3.06 -3.49 -6.96
N LEU A 90 2.60 -4.61 -6.40
CA LEU A 90 1.31 -4.66 -5.72
C LEU A 90 1.31 -3.77 -4.47
N SER A 91 2.39 -3.82 -3.69
CA SER A 91 2.54 -2.96 -2.52
C SER A 91 2.59 -1.49 -2.90
N ALA A 92 3.22 -1.17 -4.03
CA ALA A 92 3.26 0.20 -4.55
C ALA A 92 1.85 0.72 -4.86
N LEU A 93 0.97 -0.12 -5.37
CA LEU A 93 -0.41 0.27 -5.64
C LEU A 93 -1.17 0.60 -4.35
N ILE A 94 -0.93 -0.17 -3.29
CA ILE A 94 -1.51 0.14 -1.97
C ILE A 94 -0.94 1.47 -1.45
N LEU A 95 0.38 1.65 -1.50
CA LEU A 95 1.04 2.87 -1.03
C LEU A 95 0.56 4.09 -1.81
N ARG A 96 0.37 3.95 -3.12
CA ARG A 96 -0.13 5.03 -3.96
C ARG A 96 -1.56 5.43 -3.57
N SER A 97 -2.40 4.46 -3.28
CA SER A 97 -3.76 4.72 -2.81
C SER A 97 -3.75 5.48 -1.48
N LEU A 98 -2.88 5.09 -0.54
CA LEU A 98 -2.74 5.80 0.74
C LEU A 98 -2.19 7.21 0.54
N LYS A 99 -1.24 7.38 -0.37
CA LYS A 99 -0.71 8.70 -0.73
C LYS A 99 -1.80 9.61 -1.26
N GLU A 100 -2.62 9.11 -2.17
CA GLU A 100 -3.74 9.88 -2.74
C GLU A 100 -4.78 10.24 -1.68
N ASP A 101 -5.08 9.32 -0.78
CA ASP A 101 -5.98 9.59 0.34
C ASP A 101 -5.43 10.70 1.24
N ALA A 102 -4.13 10.64 1.52
CA ALA A 102 -3.47 11.65 2.35
C ALA A 102 -3.47 13.02 1.67
N GLU A 103 -3.23 13.07 0.37
CA GLU A 103 -3.27 14.32 -0.38
C GLU A 103 -4.66 14.95 -0.38
N ALA A 104 -5.69 14.13 -0.51
CA ALA A 104 -7.07 14.60 -0.45
C ALA A 104 -7.41 15.12 0.97
N TYR A 105 -6.97 14.42 1.99
CA TYR A 105 -7.23 14.79 3.38
C TYR A 105 -6.51 16.08 3.80
N LEU A 106 -5.24 16.20 3.40
CA LEU A 106 -4.41 17.34 3.80
C LEU A 106 -4.53 18.55 2.87
N GLY A 107 -5.01 18.34 1.65
CA GLY A 107 -5.10 19.42 0.66
C GLY A 107 -3.76 19.86 0.13
N GLU A 108 -2.73 19.01 0.21
CA GLU A 108 -1.41 19.32 -0.30
C GLU A 108 -0.70 18.06 -0.79
N ALA A 109 0.39 18.25 -1.54
CA ALA A 109 1.17 17.12 -2.05
C ALA A 109 1.85 16.37 -0.90
N VAL A 110 1.85 15.04 -0.99
CA VAL A 110 2.54 14.16 -0.05
C VAL A 110 3.64 13.44 -0.82
N THR A 111 4.89 13.73 -0.48
CA THR A 111 6.05 13.19 -1.22
C THR A 111 6.94 12.30 -0.37
N GLU A 112 6.76 12.31 0.93
CA GLU A 112 7.63 11.59 1.86
C GLU A 112 6.81 10.74 2.83
N ALA A 113 7.35 9.59 3.22
CA ALA A 113 6.71 8.70 4.15
C ALA A 113 7.71 7.98 5.06
N VAL A 114 7.24 7.62 6.24
CA VAL A 114 7.88 6.67 7.13
C VAL A 114 6.99 5.42 7.09
N ILE A 115 7.58 4.26 6.81
CA ILE A 115 6.83 3.02 6.64
C ILE A 115 7.22 2.03 7.72
N SER A 116 6.23 1.42 8.37
CA SER A 116 6.49 0.38 9.36
C SER A 116 6.70 -0.97 8.68
N VAL A 117 7.64 -1.76 9.22
CA VAL A 117 7.93 -3.11 8.75
C VAL A 117 8.03 -4.05 9.95
N PRO A 118 7.74 -5.35 9.75
CA PRO A 118 7.96 -6.32 10.82
C PRO A 118 9.43 -6.34 11.26
N ALA A 119 9.65 -6.50 12.54
CA ALA A 119 11.02 -6.55 13.08
C ALA A 119 11.83 -7.70 12.47
N TYR A 120 11.17 -8.78 12.05
CA TYR A 120 11.84 -9.94 11.44
C TYR A 120 12.24 -9.73 9.98
N PHE A 121 11.84 -8.60 9.36
CA PHE A 121 12.24 -8.32 7.98
C PHE A 121 13.76 -8.20 7.87
N ALA A 122 14.35 -8.99 6.98
CA ALA A 122 15.75 -8.90 6.63
C ALA A 122 15.96 -7.84 5.52
N GLU A 123 17.20 -7.63 5.12
CA GLU A 123 17.54 -6.60 4.15
C GLU A 123 16.79 -6.74 2.83
N PRO A 124 16.60 -7.94 2.23
CA PRO A 124 15.85 -8.04 0.98
C PRO A 124 14.41 -7.52 1.11
N GLN A 125 13.71 -7.82 2.19
CA GLN A 125 12.35 -7.36 2.40
C GLN A 125 12.30 -5.84 2.66
N ARG A 126 13.26 -5.31 3.40
CA ARG A 126 13.35 -3.87 3.68
C ARG A 126 13.66 -3.08 2.42
N SER A 127 14.57 -3.56 1.58
CA SER A 127 14.89 -2.94 0.29
C SER A 127 13.68 -2.98 -0.63
N ALA A 128 12.94 -4.10 -0.67
CA ALA A 128 11.73 -4.23 -1.47
C ALA A 128 10.66 -3.22 -1.03
N THR A 129 10.51 -3.00 0.27
CA THR A 129 9.56 -2.03 0.81
C THR A 129 9.92 -0.62 0.38
N LYS A 130 11.20 -0.25 0.41
CA LYS A 130 11.65 1.06 -0.07
C LYS A 130 11.38 1.23 -1.56
N ARG A 131 11.65 0.19 -2.37
CA ARG A 131 11.36 0.24 -3.81
C ARG A 131 9.88 0.41 -4.08
N ALA A 132 9.03 -0.26 -3.31
CA ALA A 132 7.59 -0.10 -3.42
C ALA A 132 7.17 1.36 -3.16
N GLY A 133 7.74 1.98 -2.15
CA GLY A 133 7.51 3.39 -1.85
C GLY A 133 7.91 4.29 -3.01
N GLN A 134 9.08 4.05 -3.59
CA GLN A 134 9.57 4.82 -4.74
C GLN A 134 8.66 4.65 -5.95
N LEU A 135 8.20 3.44 -6.22
CA LEU A 135 7.26 3.17 -7.30
C LEU A 135 5.93 3.90 -7.10
N ALA A 136 5.54 4.10 -5.85
CA ALA A 136 4.32 4.83 -5.52
C ALA A 136 4.48 6.35 -5.57
N GLY A 137 5.69 6.84 -5.81
CA GLY A 137 5.97 8.27 -5.84
C GLY A 137 6.28 8.85 -4.46
N LEU A 138 6.73 8.02 -3.53
CA LEU A 138 7.10 8.44 -2.18
C LEU A 138 8.60 8.31 -1.95
N ARG A 139 9.18 9.30 -1.31
CA ARG A 139 10.51 9.20 -0.76
C ARG A 139 10.37 8.58 0.64
N VAL A 140 10.95 7.41 0.82
CA VAL A 140 10.87 6.71 2.10
C VAL A 140 11.99 7.23 3.00
N GLU A 141 11.62 8.05 3.99
CA GLU A 141 12.58 8.67 4.90
C GLU A 141 13.23 7.63 5.80
N ARG A 142 12.42 6.71 6.31
CA ARG A 142 12.93 5.59 7.10
C ARG A 142 11.91 4.47 7.16
N LEU A 143 12.43 3.29 7.48
CA LEU A 143 11.61 2.15 7.88
C LEU A 143 11.71 2.01 9.39
N VAL A 144 10.58 1.78 10.04
CA VAL A 144 10.54 1.57 11.49
C VAL A 144 9.97 0.20 11.79
N ASN A 145 10.44 -0.43 12.85
CA ASN A 145 9.91 -1.73 13.25
C ASN A 145 8.52 -1.56 13.89
N GLU A 146 7.66 -2.48 13.55
CA GLU A 146 6.33 -2.56 14.15
C GLU A 146 6.38 -2.94 15.62
#